data_9709086ff146968f25e16a9dc2fce8fd
#
_entry.id   9709086ff146968f25e16a9dc2fce8fd
#
_cell.length_a   1.000
_cell.length_b   1.000
_cell.length_c   1.000
_cell.angle_alpha   90.00
_cell.angle_beta   90.00
_cell.angle_gamma   90.00
#
_symmetry.space_group_name_H-M   'P 1'
#
loop_
_entity.id
_entity.type
_entity.pdbx_description
1 polymer ?
#
loop_
_entity_poly.entity_id
_entity_poly.type
_entity_poly.pdbx_seq_one_letter_code
_entity_poly.pdbx_strand_id
1 'polypeptide(L)'
;MPEGPETRRMADGLSKAIKKKDLISYQFLHPNIDTLNDLKGIKVIDVSSLGKTIITRLNIGKSIMTHNQLYGKWSINLTTTVVKHNRKLRIEYKTSKKIARLWSATDIVLLETEKENTHHYIKNLGPDVLNNFVTIETIANQLESKKFRNRNLGGLLLNQNFIAGLGNYLRSEILFSSGLLPTTRPSDLDENQIYNLSNSIKVISMRAYQQKGNTIDKDDFSKRFGNIFNFRLIRHMVF
;
A
#
# COMPACT_ATOMS: atom_id res chain seq x y z
N MET A 1 8.43 -0.69 6.95
CA MET A 1 8.06 -0.19 5.61
C MET A 1 6.54 -0.29 5.49
N PRO A 2 5.83 0.75 5.01
CA PRO A 2 4.39 0.66 4.78
C PRO A 2 4.07 -0.46 3.78
N GLU A 3 3.01 -1.22 4.07
CA GLU A 3 2.48 -2.23 3.17
C GLU A 3 1.24 -1.69 2.45
N GLY A 4 0.54 -2.49 1.66
CA GLY A 4 -0.64 -2.10 0.90
C GLY A 4 -1.68 -1.32 1.71
N PRO A 5 -2.10 -1.81 2.90
CA PRO A 5 -3.08 -1.13 3.74
C PRO A 5 -2.69 0.29 4.15
N GLU A 6 -1.44 0.50 4.57
CA GLU A 6 -0.92 1.82 4.95
C GLU A 6 -0.81 2.74 3.75
N THR A 7 -0.33 2.19 2.63
CA THR A 7 -0.19 2.93 1.36
C THR A 7 -1.55 3.39 0.85
N ARG A 8 -2.56 2.52 0.87
CA ARG A 8 -3.93 2.86 0.46
C ARG A 8 -4.53 3.93 1.36
N ARG A 9 -4.44 3.79 2.69
CA ARG A 9 -4.94 4.84 3.62
C ARG A 9 -4.26 6.17 3.39
N MET A 10 -2.96 6.17 3.10
CA MET A 10 -2.23 7.41 2.80
C MET A 10 -2.71 8.02 1.48
N ALA A 11 -2.90 7.22 0.43
CA ALA A 11 -3.44 7.68 -0.84
C ALA A 11 -4.84 8.28 -0.68
N ASP A 12 -5.71 7.65 0.11
CA ASP A 12 -7.05 8.16 0.42
C ASP A 12 -6.99 9.49 1.17
N GLY A 13 -6.05 9.61 2.14
CA GLY A 13 -5.79 10.86 2.86
C GLY A 13 -5.30 11.97 1.94
N LEU A 14 -4.36 11.68 1.05
CA LEU A 14 -3.86 12.61 0.04
C LEU A 14 -4.96 13.02 -0.91
N SER A 15 -5.74 12.06 -1.41
CA SER A 15 -6.89 12.34 -2.28
C SER A 15 -7.85 13.34 -1.64
N LYS A 16 -8.22 13.12 -0.38
CA LYS A 16 -9.08 14.06 0.39
C LYS A 16 -8.45 15.45 0.56
N ALA A 17 -7.12 15.52 0.69
CA ALA A 17 -6.41 16.76 0.97
C ALA A 17 -6.18 17.62 -0.26
N ILE A 18 -5.83 17.01 -1.43
CA ILE A 18 -5.31 17.75 -2.59
C ILE A 18 -6.04 17.48 -3.90
N LYS A 19 -6.80 16.37 -4.05
CA LYS A 19 -7.47 16.03 -5.31
C LYS A 19 -8.51 17.08 -5.65
N LYS A 20 -8.44 17.64 -6.87
CA LYS A 20 -9.34 18.67 -7.40
C LYS A 20 -9.46 19.89 -6.49
N LYS A 21 -8.39 20.20 -5.74
CA LYS A 21 -8.29 21.43 -4.92
C LYS A 21 -7.36 22.42 -5.61
N ASP A 22 -7.62 23.70 -5.38
CA ASP A 22 -6.71 24.74 -5.82
C ASP A 22 -5.44 24.70 -4.96
N LEU A 23 -4.30 24.53 -5.62
CA LEU A 23 -3.00 24.56 -4.98
C LEU A 23 -2.52 26.02 -4.92
N ILE A 24 -2.29 26.51 -3.69
CA ILE A 24 -1.68 27.84 -3.47
C ILE A 24 -0.21 27.82 -3.89
N SER A 25 0.46 26.69 -3.58
CA SER A 25 1.83 26.43 -4.02
C SER A 25 2.11 24.93 -4.10
N TYR A 26 3.14 24.59 -4.84
CA TYR A 26 3.71 23.25 -4.92
C TYR A 26 5.22 23.36 -5.07
N GLN A 27 5.93 22.33 -4.62
CA GLN A 27 7.37 22.20 -4.75
C GLN A 27 7.74 20.75 -5.08
N PHE A 28 8.60 20.58 -6.08
CA PHE A 28 9.13 19.31 -6.52
C PHE A 28 10.65 19.35 -6.38
N LEU A 29 11.18 18.73 -5.32
CA LEU A 29 12.59 18.85 -4.91
C LEU A 29 13.36 17.53 -5.12
N HIS A 30 12.89 16.69 -6.05
CA HIS A 30 13.59 15.49 -6.48
C HIS A 30 13.97 15.61 -7.96
N PRO A 31 15.22 15.23 -8.36
CA PRO A 31 15.71 15.43 -9.73
C PRO A 31 14.79 14.88 -10.83
N ASN A 32 14.08 13.80 -10.57
CA ASN A 32 13.19 13.20 -11.58
C ASN A 32 11.91 14.00 -11.85
N ILE A 33 11.60 15.01 -11.05
CA ILE A 33 10.33 15.77 -11.12
C ILE A 33 10.51 17.29 -10.95
N ASP A 34 11.74 17.78 -10.79
CA ASP A 34 12.03 19.20 -10.52
C ASP A 34 11.62 20.11 -11.68
N THR A 35 11.65 19.61 -12.92
CA THR A 35 11.18 20.33 -14.11
C THR A 35 9.69 20.72 -14.04
N LEU A 36 8.91 20.07 -13.18
CA LEU A 36 7.51 20.45 -12.96
C LEU A 36 7.36 21.80 -12.25
N ASN A 37 8.40 22.32 -11.59
CA ASN A 37 8.35 23.62 -10.93
C ASN A 37 8.23 24.79 -11.92
N ASP A 38 8.67 24.60 -13.17
CA ASP A 38 8.60 25.61 -14.24
C ASP A 38 7.19 25.77 -14.81
N LEU A 39 6.31 24.83 -14.50
CA LEU A 39 4.93 24.81 -15.00
C LEU A 39 4.01 25.55 -14.04
N LYS A 40 3.08 26.33 -14.59
CA LYS A 40 2.04 27.05 -13.83
C LYS A 40 0.70 26.31 -13.91
N GLY A 41 -0.12 26.50 -12.89
CA GLY A 41 -1.50 25.97 -12.89
C GLY A 41 -1.60 24.47 -12.75
N ILE A 42 -0.59 23.81 -12.15
CA ILE A 42 -0.66 22.38 -11.82
C ILE A 42 -1.81 22.13 -10.86
N LYS A 43 -2.64 21.13 -11.21
CA LYS A 43 -3.71 20.60 -10.35
C LYS A 43 -3.57 19.08 -10.23
N VAL A 44 -3.87 18.58 -9.06
CA VAL A 44 -3.97 17.13 -8.84
C VAL A 44 -5.37 16.69 -9.23
N ILE A 45 -5.48 15.89 -10.29
CA ILE A 45 -6.77 15.39 -10.79
C ILE A 45 -7.17 14.06 -10.14
N ASP A 46 -6.19 13.25 -9.74
CA ASP A 46 -6.44 11.99 -9.03
C ASP A 46 -5.26 11.58 -8.15
N VAL A 47 -5.57 10.82 -7.08
CA VAL A 47 -4.58 10.15 -6.24
C VAL A 47 -5.08 8.75 -5.94
N SER A 48 -4.29 7.75 -6.27
CA SER A 48 -4.60 6.35 -6.03
C SER A 48 -3.38 5.59 -5.50
N SER A 49 -3.60 4.39 -4.98
CA SER A 49 -2.52 3.46 -4.67
C SER A 49 -2.58 2.24 -5.57
N LEU A 50 -1.44 1.64 -5.81
CA LEU A 50 -1.30 0.35 -6.48
C LEU A 50 -0.19 -0.43 -5.79
N GLY A 51 -0.54 -1.53 -5.12
CA GLY A 51 0.36 -2.26 -4.24
C GLY A 51 0.93 -1.36 -3.14
N LYS A 52 2.25 -1.10 -3.19
CA LYS A 52 2.96 -0.27 -2.20
C LYS A 52 3.37 1.10 -2.75
N THR A 53 2.81 1.50 -3.89
CA THR A 53 3.05 2.82 -4.50
C THR A 53 1.85 3.73 -4.40
N ILE A 54 2.10 5.03 -4.42
CA ILE A 54 1.08 6.09 -4.56
C ILE A 54 1.32 6.77 -5.90
N ILE A 55 0.25 6.93 -6.67
CA ILE A 55 0.24 7.59 -7.96
C ILE A 55 -0.59 8.86 -7.84
N THR A 56 0.04 10.01 -8.11
CA THR A 56 -0.60 11.33 -8.15
C THR A 56 -0.66 11.79 -9.60
N ARG A 57 -1.88 11.90 -10.16
CA ARG A 57 -2.11 12.30 -11.55
C ARG A 57 -2.37 13.80 -11.63
N LEU A 58 -1.68 14.46 -12.55
CA LEU A 58 -1.74 15.91 -12.75
C LEU A 58 -2.56 16.25 -13.99
N ASN A 59 -3.13 17.46 -14.03
CA ASN A 59 -3.91 17.99 -15.15
C ASN A 59 -3.12 18.18 -16.46
N ILE A 60 -1.83 18.01 -16.42
CA ILE A 60 -0.89 18.18 -17.55
C ILE A 60 -0.54 16.85 -18.23
N GLY A 61 -1.33 15.79 -18.04
CA GLY A 61 -1.05 14.47 -18.63
C GLY A 61 0.14 13.73 -18.02
N LYS A 62 0.63 14.16 -16.85
CA LYS A 62 1.73 13.54 -16.12
C LYS A 62 1.24 12.90 -14.82
N SER A 63 1.93 11.85 -14.43
CA SER A 63 1.71 11.15 -13.16
C SER A 63 3.00 11.01 -12.39
N ILE A 64 2.95 11.29 -11.09
CA ILE A 64 4.08 11.09 -10.18
C ILE A 64 3.82 9.80 -9.40
N MET A 65 4.61 8.78 -9.65
CA MET A 65 4.61 7.54 -8.87
C MET A 65 5.65 7.64 -7.77
N THR A 66 5.24 7.32 -6.54
CA THR A 66 6.13 7.36 -5.37
C THR A 66 6.05 6.05 -4.60
N HIS A 67 7.20 5.50 -4.22
CA HIS A 67 7.32 4.37 -3.32
C HIS A 67 8.06 4.80 -2.05
N ASN A 68 7.47 4.57 -0.88
CA ASN A 68 8.06 5.04 0.38
C ASN A 68 9.33 4.28 0.78
N GLN A 69 9.47 3.03 0.34
CA GLN A 69 10.57 2.15 0.78
C GLN A 69 10.74 2.19 2.32
N LEU A 70 11.97 2.33 2.84
CA LEU A 70 12.26 2.39 4.27
C LEU A 70 12.18 3.80 4.86
N TYR A 71 12.55 4.80 4.09
CA TYR A 71 12.77 6.16 4.60
C TYR A 71 11.70 7.16 4.16
N GLY A 72 11.00 6.89 3.05
CA GLY A 72 9.96 7.76 2.54
C GLY A 72 8.76 7.85 3.49
N LYS A 73 8.25 9.06 3.66
CA LYS A 73 7.06 9.30 4.49
C LYS A 73 6.23 10.43 3.92
N TRP A 74 4.98 10.14 3.60
CA TRP A 74 3.98 11.16 3.38
C TRP A 74 3.42 11.69 4.71
N SER A 75 3.16 12.98 4.77
CA SER A 75 2.45 13.63 5.86
C SER A 75 1.40 14.61 5.32
N ILE A 76 0.29 14.74 6.04
CA ILE A 76 -0.80 15.68 5.73
C ILE A 76 -1.07 16.47 7.01
N ASN A 77 -0.86 17.77 6.95
CA ASN A 77 -0.97 18.66 8.10
C ASN A 77 -1.87 19.86 7.78
N LEU A 78 -2.30 20.60 8.80
CA LEU A 78 -2.84 21.92 8.63
C LEU A 78 -1.74 22.88 8.14
N THR A 79 -2.12 23.93 7.42
CA THR A 79 -1.17 24.94 6.92
C THR A 79 -0.42 25.67 8.04
N THR A 80 -1.02 25.72 9.23
CA THR A 80 -0.43 26.31 10.46
C THR A 80 0.50 25.38 11.21
N THR A 81 0.57 24.09 10.85
CA THR A 81 1.38 23.11 11.57
C THR A 81 2.87 23.26 11.20
N VAL A 82 3.68 23.57 12.18
CA VAL A 82 5.15 23.54 12.03
C VAL A 82 5.62 22.08 12.20
N VAL A 83 6.28 21.56 11.17
CA VAL A 83 6.85 20.21 11.20
C VAL A 83 8.34 20.33 11.48
N LYS A 84 8.77 19.75 12.60
CA LYS A 84 10.19 19.72 13.01
C LYS A 84 10.74 18.31 12.90
N HIS A 85 11.64 18.06 11.94
CA HIS A 85 12.41 16.82 11.80
C HIS A 85 13.52 16.98 10.75
N ASN A 86 14.48 16.04 10.73
CA ASN A 86 15.67 16.07 9.86
C ASN A 86 15.43 15.38 8.50
N ARG A 87 14.17 15.21 8.06
CA ARG A 87 13.86 14.55 6.80
C ARG A 87 13.94 15.55 5.65
N LYS A 88 14.52 15.12 4.51
CA LYS A 88 14.61 15.94 3.31
C LYS A 88 13.25 16.00 2.60
N LEU A 89 12.72 17.19 2.37
CA LEU A 89 11.51 17.40 1.56
C LEU A 89 11.76 16.97 0.11
N ARG A 90 10.78 16.30 -0.49
CA ARG A 90 10.82 15.84 -1.88
C ARG A 90 9.67 16.41 -2.71
N ILE A 91 8.47 16.43 -2.13
CA ILE A 91 7.26 16.97 -2.77
C ILE A 91 6.49 17.73 -1.71
N GLU A 92 5.96 18.89 -2.08
CA GLU A 92 4.96 19.61 -1.31
C GLU A 92 3.79 20.01 -2.21
N TYR A 93 2.56 19.80 -1.71
CA TYR A 93 1.34 20.38 -2.25
C TYR A 93 0.65 21.16 -1.14
N LYS A 94 0.39 22.44 -1.36
CA LYS A 94 -0.26 23.33 -0.40
C LYS A 94 -1.59 23.83 -0.94
N THR A 95 -2.64 23.58 -0.20
CA THR A 95 -3.98 24.16 -0.41
C THR A 95 -4.25 25.23 0.64
N SER A 96 -5.41 25.87 0.62
CA SER A 96 -5.81 26.86 1.64
C SER A 96 -5.85 26.28 3.06
N LYS A 97 -6.13 24.98 3.21
CA LYS A 97 -6.35 24.34 4.52
C LYS A 97 -5.31 23.29 4.89
N LYS A 98 -4.71 22.64 3.92
CA LYS A 98 -3.83 21.47 4.13
C LYS A 98 -2.54 21.59 3.35
N ILE A 99 -1.49 20.97 3.93
CA ILE A 99 -0.22 20.76 3.25
C ILE A 99 0.06 19.25 3.24
N ALA A 100 0.29 18.70 2.05
CA ALA A 100 0.74 17.33 1.86
C ALA A 100 2.23 17.34 1.48
N ARG A 101 3.05 16.58 2.21
CA ARG A 101 4.51 16.54 2.02
C ARG A 101 5.02 15.13 1.93
N LEU A 102 5.89 14.88 0.96
CA LEU A 102 6.69 13.65 0.87
C LEU A 102 8.11 13.94 1.36
N TRP A 103 8.56 13.13 2.29
CA TRP A 103 9.87 13.27 2.94
C TRP A 103 10.76 12.07 2.63
N SER A 104 12.04 12.31 2.34
CA SER A 104 13.13 11.33 2.25
C SER A 104 12.87 10.12 1.32
N ALA A 105 11.85 10.18 0.46
CA ALA A 105 11.66 9.17 -0.58
C ALA A 105 12.74 9.32 -1.65
N THR A 106 13.26 8.18 -2.12
CA THR A 106 14.27 8.09 -3.17
C THR A 106 13.70 7.52 -4.46
N ASP A 107 12.61 6.79 -4.35
CA ASP A 107 11.94 6.15 -5.47
C ASP A 107 10.73 7.00 -5.89
N ILE A 108 11.01 7.95 -6.78
CA ILE A 108 10.04 8.89 -7.34
C ILE A 108 10.22 8.88 -8.86
N VAL A 109 9.15 8.59 -9.58
CA VAL A 109 9.16 8.49 -11.04
C VAL A 109 8.10 9.39 -11.64
N LEU A 110 8.48 10.15 -12.69
CA LEU A 110 7.56 10.90 -13.53
C LEU A 110 7.17 10.04 -14.73
N LEU A 111 5.87 9.92 -14.96
CA LEU A 111 5.31 9.11 -16.04
C LEU A 111 4.36 9.96 -16.90
N GLU A 112 4.22 9.61 -18.16
CA GLU A 112 3.05 9.98 -18.93
C GLU A 112 1.84 9.22 -18.39
N THR A 113 0.74 9.91 -18.09
CA THR A 113 -0.45 9.26 -17.51
C THR A 113 -0.98 8.13 -18.40
N GLU A 114 -0.96 8.32 -19.72
CA GLU A 114 -1.39 7.30 -20.69
C GLU A 114 -0.49 6.05 -20.70
N LYS A 115 0.77 6.20 -20.26
CA LYS A 115 1.78 5.14 -20.26
C LYS A 115 2.04 4.53 -18.89
N GLU A 116 1.24 4.85 -17.86
CA GLU A 116 1.42 4.29 -16.51
C GLU A 116 1.55 2.76 -16.54
N ASN A 117 0.64 2.09 -17.26
CA ASN A 117 0.57 0.64 -17.32
C ASN A 117 1.76 -0.02 -18.04
N THR A 118 2.57 0.75 -18.78
CA THR A 118 3.77 0.25 -19.46
C THR A 118 5.01 0.31 -18.58
N HIS A 119 4.96 1.04 -17.46
CA HIS A 119 6.08 1.12 -16.53
C HIS A 119 6.41 -0.27 -15.95
N HIS A 120 7.69 -0.65 -15.96
CA HIS A 120 8.13 -2.00 -15.62
C HIS A 120 7.61 -2.51 -14.26
N TYR A 121 7.55 -1.63 -13.26
CA TYR A 121 7.02 -1.98 -11.94
C TYR A 121 5.52 -2.30 -12.04
N ILE A 122 4.72 -1.40 -12.64
CA ILE A 122 3.25 -1.55 -12.72
C ILE A 122 2.87 -2.76 -13.59
N LYS A 123 3.52 -2.91 -14.75
CA LYS A 123 3.27 -4.01 -15.69
C LYS A 123 3.44 -5.39 -15.06
N ASN A 124 4.37 -5.52 -14.12
CA ASN A 124 4.71 -6.79 -13.49
C ASN A 124 3.96 -7.05 -12.17
N LEU A 125 3.18 -6.10 -11.67
CA LEU A 125 2.40 -6.32 -10.45
C LEU A 125 1.33 -7.40 -10.66
N GLY A 126 1.21 -8.25 -9.66
CA GLY A 126 0.05 -9.13 -9.52
C GLY A 126 -1.19 -8.33 -9.11
N PRO A 127 -2.32 -9.02 -8.95
CA PRO A 127 -3.56 -8.40 -8.46
C PRO A 127 -3.32 -7.65 -7.14
N ASP A 128 -3.80 -6.40 -7.03
CA ASP A 128 -3.72 -5.63 -5.78
C ASP A 128 -4.72 -6.19 -4.77
N VAL A 129 -4.23 -6.66 -3.63
CA VAL A 129 -5.04 -7.32 -2.59
C VAL A 129 -6.20 -6.45 -2.09
N LEU A 130 -6.07 -5.11 -2.14
CA LEU A 130 -7.09 -4.16 -1.70
C LEU A 130 -8.05 -3.74 -2.81
N ASN A 131 -7.84 -4.18 -4.05
CA ASN A 131 -8.79 -3.93 -5.12
C ASN A 131 -10.06 -4.76 -4.89
N ASN A 132 -11.22 -4.11 -4.97
CA ASN A 132 -12.51 -4.77 -4.75
C ASN A 132 -12.84 -5.84 -5.81
N PHE A 133 -12.27 -5.75 -7.01
CA PHE A 133 -12.44 -6.75 -8.07
C PHE A 133 -11.55 -7.98 -7.90
N VAL A 134 -10.58 -7.95 -6.98
CA VAL A 134 -9.74 -9.10 -6.64
C VAL A 134 -10.49 -9.96 -5.62
N THR A 135 -11.02 -11.07 -6.08
CA THR A 135 -11.80 -12.05 -5.31
C THR A 135 -10.90 -13.10 -4.66
N ILE A 136 -11.47 -13.91 -3.77
CA ILE A 136 -10.80 -15.10 -3.20
C ILE A 136 -10.39 -16.05 -4.31
N GLU A 137 -11.27 -16.27 -5.30
CA GLU A 137 -11.00 -17.10 -6.49
C GLU A 137 -9.82 -16.56 -7.32
N THR A 138 -9.75 -15.24 -7.52
CA THR A 138 -8.58 -14.62 -8.19
C THR A 138 -7.27 -14.98 -7.49
N ILE A 139 -7.26 -14.99 -6.14
CA ILE A 139 -6.09 -15.30 -5.33
C ILE A 139 -5.77 -16.79 -5.42
N ALA A 140 -6.78 -17.66 -5.34
CA ALA A 140 -6.63 -19.12 -5.49
C ALA A 140 -6.01 -19.47 -6.85
N ASN A 141 -6.54 -18.90 -7.95
CA ASN A 141 -5.99 -19.08 -9.28
C ASN A 141 -4.52 -18.67 -9.41
N GLN A 142 -4.10 -17.60 -8.69
CA GLN A 142 -2.69 -17.21 -8.62
C GLN A 142 -1.85 -18.27 -7.88
N LEU A 143 -2.32 -18.80 -6.74
CA LEU A 143 -1.63 -19.84 -5.96
C LEU A 143 -1.40 -21.10 -6.82
N GLU A 144 -2.41 -21.54 -7.54
CA GLU A 144 -2.40 -22.77 -8.35
C GLU A 144 -1.69 -22.61 -9.71
N SER A 145 -1.40 -21.38 -10.11
CA SER A 145 -0.76 -21.10 -11.40
C SER A 145 0.61 -21.78 -11.52
N LYS A 146 0.98 -22.22 -12.73
CA LYS A 146 2.29 -22.83 -13.03
C LYS A 146 3.47 -21.94 -12.59
N LYS A 147 3.28 -20.63 -12.59
CA LYS A 147 4.30 -19.63 -12.22
C LYS A 147 4.60 -19.64 -10.72
N PHE A 148 3.62 -19.96 -9.87
CA PHE A 148 3.72 -19.72 -8.43
C PHE A 148 3.55 -20.98 -7.57
N ARG A 149 2.84 -22.02 -8.05
CA ARG A 149 2.49 -23.20 -7.27
C ARG A 149 3.64 -23.94 -6.58
N ASN A 150 4.83 -23.89 -7.14
CA ASN A 150 6.00 -24.59 -6.60
C ASN A 150 6.92 -23.70 -5.74
N ARG A 151 6.50 -22.48 -5.42
CA ARG A 151 7.28 -21.55 -4.57
C ARG A 151 6.85 -21.68 -3.13
N ASN A 152 7.81 -21.60 -2.18
CA ASN A 152 7.45 -21.55 -0.75
C ASN A 152 6.65 -20.29 -0.42
N LEU A 153 5.66 -20.44 0.46
CA LEU A 153 4.74 -19.36 0.85
C LEU A 153 5.45 -18.16 1.48
N GLY A 154 6.53 -18.40 2.23
CA GLY A 154 7.31 -17.34 2.87
C GLY A 154 7.86 -16.31 1.89
N GLY A 155 8.41 -16.78 0.76
CA GLY A 155 8.88 -15.91 -0.30
C GLY A 155 7.77 -15.45 -1.26
N LEU A 156 6.82 -16.33 -1.53
CA LEU A 156 5.70 -16.06 -2.44
C LEU A 156 4.84 -14.88 -1.98
N LEU A 157 4.47 -14.85 -0.71
CA LEU A 157 3.64 -13.78 -0.13
C LEU A 157 4.36 -12.41 -0.08
N LEU A 158 5.67 -12.37 -0.26
CA LEU A 158 6.42 -11.11 -0.42
C LEU A 158 6.56 -10.65 -1.87
N ASN A 159 6.29 -11.56 -2.82
CA ASN A 159 6.45 -11.29 -4.23
C ASN A 159 5.30 -10.43 -4.76
N GLN A 160 5.60 -9.17 -5.09
CA GLN A 160 4.59 -8.23 -5.60
C GLN A 160 4.00 -8.63 -6.97
N ASN A 161 4.65 -9.52 -7.71
CA ASN A 161 4.13 -10.08 -8.97
C ASN A 161 3.09 -11.18 -8.73
N PHE A 162 3.06 -11.75 -7.52
CA PHE A 162 2.07 -12.73 -7.10
C PHE A 162 0.78 -12.01 -6.67
N ILE A 163 0.84 -11.28 -5.56
CA ILE A 163 -0.23 -10.42 -5.04
C ILE A 163 0.43 -9.12 -4.58
N ALA A 164 0.03 -8.00 -5.18
CA ALA A 164 0.56 -6.70 -4.83
C ALA A 164 0.02 -6.20 -3.49
N GLY A 165 0.87 -5.53 -2.72
CA GLY A 165 0.54 -4.91 -1.44
C GLY A 165 0.96 -5.70 -0.21
N LEU A 166 1.18 -7.01 -0.31
CA LEU A 166 1.62 -7.83 0.82
C LEU A 166 3.07 -7.53 1.22
N GLY A 167 3.36 -7.58 2.51
CA GLY A 167 4.70 -7.43 3.07
C GLY A 167 4.90 -8.32 4.29
N ASN A 168 5.88 -7.97 5.13
CA ASN A 168 6.34 -8.86 6.20
C ASN A 168 5.28 -9.13 7.26
N TYR A 169 4.58 -8.07 7.73
CA TYR A 169 3.58 -8.28 8.78
C TYR A 169 2.36 -9.00 8.23
N LEU A 170 1.85 -8.61 7.05
CA LEU A 170 0.72 -9.31 6.42
C LEU A 170 1.05 -10.77 6.15
N ARG A 171 2.24 -11.08 5.62
CA ARG A 171 2.69 -12.46 5.43
C ARG A 171 2.61 -13.27 6.72
N SER A 172 3.15 -12.72 7.82
CA SER A 172 3.18 -13.42 9.11
C SER A 172 1.78 -13.68 9.65
N GLU A 173 0.91 -12.66 9.62
CA GLU A 173 -0.48 -12.77 10.06
C GLU A 173 -1.29 -13.75 9.20
N ILE A 174 -1.10 -13.71 7.88
CA ILE A 174 -1.78 -14.60 6.93
C ILE A 174 -1.37 -16.05 7.17
N LEU A 175 -0.08 -16.34 7.26
CA LEU A 175 0.42 -17.70 7.52
C LEU A 175 -0.06 -18.23 8.86
N PHE A 176 0.00 -17.41 9.90
CA PHE A 176 -0.51 -17.77 11.23
C PHE A 176 -2.02 -18.07 11.20
N SER A 177 -2.81 -17.21 10.57
CA SER A 177 -4.26 -17.38 10.45
C SER A 177 -4.65 -18.63 9.66
N SER A 178 -3.85 -18.98 8.66
CA SER A 178 -4.08 -20.16 7.80
C SER A 178 -3.51 -21.45 8.40
N GLY A 179 -2.74 -21.39 9.49
CA GLY A 179 -2.06 -22.54 10.10
C GLY A 179 -0.99 -23.16 9.20
N LEU A 180 -0.37 -22.35 8.32
CA LEU A 180 0.59 -22.82 7.32
C LEU A 180 2.01 -22.36 7.64
N LEU A 181 2.99 -23.25 7.35
CA LEU A 181 4.39 -22.93 7.51
C LEU A 181 4.91 -22.11 6.30
N PRO A 182 5.88 -21.20 6.49
CA PRO A 182 6.47 -20.45 5.37
C PRO A 182 7.19 -21.33 4.34
N THR A 183 7.57 -22.54 4.69
CA THR A 183 8.21 -23.53 3.81
C THR A 183 7.24 -24.30 2.93
N THR A 184 5.93 -24.32 3.29
CA THR A 184 4.87 -24.97 2.51
C THR A 184 4.75 -24.34 1.11
N ARG A 185 4.42 -25.14 0.11
CA ARG A 185 4.18 -24.68 -1.27
C ARG A 185 2.68 -24.79 -1.59
N PRO A 186 2.13 -23.94 -2.46
CA PRO A 186 0.74 -24.11 -2.91
C PRO A 186 0.46 -25.49 -3.49
N SER A 187 1.43 -26.13 -4.17
CA SER A 187 1.30 -27.49 -4.71
C SER A 187 1.12 -28.59 -3.65
N ASP A 188 1.43 -28.29 -2.41
CA ASP A 188 1.36 -29.25 -1.29
C ASP A 188 0.03 -29.11 -0.52
N LEU A 189 -0.82 -28.15 -0.92
CA LEU A 189 -2.08 -27.81 -0.27
C LEU A 189 -3.26 -28.49 -0.96
N ASP A 190 -4.24 -28.92 -0.18
CA ASP A 190 -5.55 -29.32 -0.67
C ASP A 190 -6.44 -28.11 -1.00
N GLU A 191 -7.61 -28.34 -1.63
CA GLU A 191 -8.55 -27.29 -2.04
C GLU A 191 -9.04 -26.42 -0.86
N ASN A 192 -9.30 -27.05 0.31
CA ASN A 192 -9.73 -26.32 1.51
C ASN A 192 -8.63 -25.42 2.04
N GLN A 193 -7.39 -25.88 2.03
CA GLN A 193 -6.22 -25.11 2.46
C GLN A 193 -5.95 -23.96 1.49
N ILE A 194 -6.07 -24.15 0.18
CA ILE A 194 -5.98 -23.09 -0.84
C ILE A 194 -7.06 -22.04 -0.61
N TYR A 195 -8.32 -22.46 -0.39
CA TYR A 195 -9.42 -21.55 -0.09
C TYR A 195 -9.16 -20.74 1.19
N ASN A 196 -8.78 -21.41 2.28
CA ASN A 196 -8.51 -20.78 3.58
C ASN A 196 -7.35 -19.78 3.50
N LEU A 197 -6.28 -20.12 2.79
CA LEU A 197 -5.16 -19.22 2.55
C LEU A 197 -5.60 -18.00 1.73
N SER A 198 -6.33 -18.20 0.65
CA SER A 198 -6.85 -17.14 -0.23
C SER A 198 -7.78 -16.18 0.54
N ASN A 199 -8.67 -16.75 1.37
CA ASN A 199 -9.55 -15.98 2.25
C ASN A 199 -8.75 -15.18 3.28
N SER A 200 -7.76 -15.78 3.93
CA SER A 200 -6.88 -15.10 4.89
C SER A 200 -6.12 -13.94 4.25
N ILE A 201 -5.58 -14.13 3.04
CA ILE A 201 -4.92 -13.06 2.26
C ILE A 201 -5.87 -11.87 2.08
N LYS A 202 -7.11 -12.12 1.64
CA LYS A 202 -8.08 -11.05 1.38
C LYS A 202 -8.58 -10.39 2.66
N VAL A 203 -9.03 -11.18 3.62
CA VAL A 203 -9.69 -10.70 4.84
C VAL A 203 -8.72 -9.93 5.74
N ILE A 204 -7.53 -10.46 5.98
CA ILE A 204 -6.54 -9.82 6.86
C ILE A 204 -6.05 -8.51 6.25
N SER A 205 -5.77 -8.48 4.94
CA SER A 205 -5.34 -7.26 4.26
C SER A 205 -6.42 -6.18 4.28
N MET A 206 -7.68 -6.56 4.04
CA MET A 206 -8.80 -5.64 4.09
C MET A 206 -9.06 -5.13 5.52
N ARG A 207 -8.99 -6.02 6.52
CA ARG A 207 -9.10 -5.65 7.94
C ARG A 207 -8.00 -4.67 8.36
N ALA A 208 -6.75 -4.93 7.99
CA ALA A 208 -5.63 -4.01 8.24
C ALA A 208 -5.85 -2.62 7.60
N TYR A 209 -6.45 -2.57 6.41
CA TYR A 209 -6.84 -1.30 5.79
C TYR A 209 -7.94 -0.58 6.57
N GLN A 210 -9.05 -1.26 6.86
CA GLN A 210 -10.22 -0.67 7.52
C GLN A 210 -9.95 -0.30 8.97
N GLN A 211 -9.19 -1.11 9.70
CA GLN A 211 -8.91 -0.95 11.12
C GLN A 211 -7.55 -0.29 11.41
N LYS A 212 -7.02 0.49 10.46
CA LYS A 212 -5.82 1.31 10.63
C LYS A 212 -4.58 0.53 11.09
N GLY A 213 -4.35 -0.63 10.48
CA GLY A 213 -3.21 -1.51 10.73
C GLY A 213 -3.49 -2.60 11.77
N ASN A 214 -4.72 -2.71 12.29
CA ASN A 214 -5.10 -3.82 13.14
C ASN A 214 -5.50 -5.03 12.27
N THR A 215 -4.91 -6.18 12.53
CA THR A 215 -5.16 -7.45 11.82
C THR A 215 -6.04 -8.39 12.61
N ILE A 216 -6.31 -8.09 13.89
CA ILE A 216 -6.99 -8.96 14.82
C ILE A 216 -8.51 -8.79 14.72
N ASP A 217 -9.23 -9.89 14.66
CA ASP A 217 -10.66 -9.92 14.89
C ASP A 217 -10.95 -9.88 16.40
N LYS A 218 -11.88 -9.03 16.84
CA LYS A 218 -12.20 -8.88 18.26
C LYS A 218 -12.80 -10.15 18.85
N ASP A 219 -13.66 -10.80 18.07
CA ASP A 219 -14.35 -12.00 18.53
C ASP A 219 -13.39 -13.19 18.60
N ASP A 220 -12.50 -13.34 17.62
CA ASP A 220 -11.43 -14.33 17.64
C ASP A 220 -10.45 -14.10 18.79
N PHE A 221 -10.10 -12.83 19.04
CA PHE A 221 -9.23 -12.47 20.15
C PHE A 221 -9.84 -12.85 21.49
N SER A 222 -11.11 -12.47 21.71
CA SER A 222 -11.82 -12.76 22.95
C SER A 222 -11.98 -14.27 23.20
N LYS A 223 -12.22 -15.06 22.15
CA LYS A 223 -12.28 -16.52 22.23
C LYS A 223 -10.96 -17.17 22.62
N ARG A 224 -9.83 -16.65 22.08
CA ARG A 224 -8.49 -17.25 22.30
C ARG A 224 -7.84 -16.80 23.60
N PHE A 225 -8.02 -15.55 23.99
CA PHE A 225 -7.28 -14.93 25.10
C PHE A 225 -8.18 -14.44 26.24
N GLY A 226 -9.50 -14.50 26.09
CA GLY A 226 -10.44 -14.01 27.07
C GLY A 226 -10.23 -12.53 27.38
N ASN A 227 -10.48 -12.13 28.64
CA ASN A 227 -10.29 -10.74 29.10
C ASN A 227 -8.88 -10.46 29.66
N ILE A 228 -7.94 -11.40 29.50
CA ILE A 228 -6.60 -11.32 30.11
C ILE A 228 -5.77 -10.22 29.45
N PHE A 229 -5.99 -9.97 28.17
CA PHE A 229 -5.23 -8.96 27.41
C PHE A 229 -6.09 -7.76 26.99
N ASN A 230 -5.50 -6.57 27.07
CA ASN A 230 -6.14 -5.37 26.56
C ASN A 230 -6.05 -5.32 25.02
N PHE A 231 -7.15 -5.64 24.34
CA PHE A 231 -7.28 -5.64 22.89
C PHE A 231 -6.76 -4.34 22.23
N ARG A 232 -6.86 -3.19 22.91
CA ARG A 232 -6.41 -1.90 22.33
C ARG A 232 -4.89 -1.80 22.18
N LEU A 233 -4.13 -2.60 22.92
CA LEU A 233 -2.67 -2.59 22.89
C LEU A 233 -2.10 -3.59 21.88
N ILE A 234 -2.88 -4.58 21.47
CA ILE A 234 -2.43 -5.64 20.55
C ILE A 234 -3.00 -5.36 19.17
N ARG A 235 -2.13 -5.18 18.18
CA ARG A 235 -2.52 -4.89 16.80
C ARG A 235 -2.35 -6.08 15.85
N HIS A 236 -1.53 -7.04 16.23
CA HIS A 236 -1.15 -8.20 15.42
C HIS A 236 -1.18 -9.48 16.24
N MET A 237 -1.47 -10.61 15.59
CA MET A 237 -1.49 -11.94 16.24
C MET A 237 -0.08 -12.53 16.35
N VAL A 238 0.85 -12.05 15.53
CA VAL A 238 2.25 -12.49 15.50
C VAL A 238 3.15 -11.31 15.83
N PHE A 239 4.04 -11.51 16.79
CA PHE A 239 5.02 -10.52 17.24
C PHE A 239 6.38 -10.74 16.59
#